data_e56afb53e4c1a29c078591107a192672
#
_entry.id   e56afb53e4c1a29c078591107a192672
#
_cell.length_a   1.000
_cell.length_b   1.000
_cell.length_c   1.000
_cell.angle_alpha   90.00
_cell.angle_beta   90.00
_cell.angle_gamma   90.00
#
_symmetry.space_group_name_H-M   'P 1'
#
loop_
_entity.id
_entity.type
_entity.pdbx_description
1 polymer ?
#
loop_
_entity_poly.entity_id
_entity_poly.type
_entity_poly.pdbx_seq_one_letter_code
_entity_poly.pdbx_strand_id
1 'polypeptide(L)'
;MPDEGRHSIPDDDHPAPSVPAGTALDETEPGIAGTRATRRDLKVLTAPERSGLFAGVDAVPGSAKPDPIIVVDDVSRTFGGIKAVQVDHLEIQRGAITGLIGPNGAGRTTFFNLITGFDRPDTGTWSLNGESLGRMVPHQVARRGMVRTFQLTKALSKMTVLDNVKLGATGQRGEHFLSALMPWTWRRQEAEITERAHELLRRFRLDAKADDFAGSLSGGQRKLLEMARALMTDPEIVMLDEPMAGVNPALTQSLLEHIKALRDEGVTVVFVEHDMDVIRDISDWVVVMAQGQIIAESLPENLGDNEAVVDAYLGGHHDMALEFDDQGRPVGDTAVLAEKVEAAIEQTLEEGGDLSEPVTELPEVTDDAASHCVDPEKKGE
;
A
#
# COMPACT_ATOMS: atom_id res chain seq x y z
N MET A 1 -30.55 -58.98 -22.93
CA MET A 1 -29.71 -60.02 -22.38
C MET A 1 -28.78 -60.53 -23.44
N PRO A 2 -27.53 -60.77 -23.20
CA PRO A 2 -26.69 -60.79 -22.03
C PRO A 2 -25.60 -59.66 -22.16
N ASP A 3 -24.61 -59.45 -21.35
CA ASP A 3 -24.05 -60.04 -20.14
C ASP A 3 -23.05 -59.05 -19.52
N GLU A 4 -22.81 -59.20 -18.28
CA GLU A 4 -21.97 -58.43 -17.40
C GLU A 4 -20.47 -58.60 -17.71
N GLY A 5 -19.69 -57.54 -17.60
CA GLY A 5 -18.26 -57.55 -17.56
C GLY A 5 -17.73 -56.59 -16.50
N ARG A 6 -17.72 -57.02 -15.21
CA ARG A 6 -16.96 -56.38 -14.15
C ARG A 6 -15.47 -56.51 -14.42
N HIS A 7 -14.78 -55.38 -14.54
CA HIS A 7 -13.32 -55.33 -14.41
C HIS A 7 -12.96 -54.70 -13.06
N SER A 8 -12.44 -55.54 -12.19
CA SER A 8 -11.76 -55.21 -10.93
C SER A 8 -10.44 -54.53 -11.22
N ILE A 9 -10.26 -53.41 -10.54
CA ILE A 9 -8.98 -52.67 -10.48
C ILE A 9 -8.15 -53.30 -9.35
N PRO A 10 -6.86 -53.67 -9.56
CA PRO A 10 -6.00 -54.10 -8.47
C PRO A 10 -5.48 -52.90 -7.69
N ASP A 11 -5.49 -53.01 -6.35
CA ASP A 11 -4.79 -52.18 -5.41
C ASP A 11 -3.29 -52.32 -5.64
N ASP A 12 -2.62 -51.25 -6.10
CA ASP A 12 -1.18 -51.10 -6.08
C ASP A 12 -0.76 -50.23 -4.91
N ASP A 13 -0.40 -50.90 -3.81
CA ASP A 13 0.28 -50.37 -2.65
C ASP A 13 1.71 -50.03 -3.05
N HIS A 14 1.98 -48.75 -3.37
CA HIS A 14 3.36 -48.23 -3.49
C HIS A 14 3.67 -47.28 -2.33
N PRO A 15 4.66 -47.62 -1.50
CA PRO A 15 5.11 -46.71 -0.43
C PRO A 15 5.76 -45.47 -1.00
N ALA A 16 5.40 -44.31 -0.45
CA ALA A 16 5.97 -43.02 -0.76
C ALA A 16 7.50 -43.00 -0.55
N PRO A 17 8.28 -42.37 -1.45
CA PRO A 17 9.72 -42.24 -1.25
C PRO A 17 10.01 -41.27 -0.09
N SER A 18 10.80 -41.77 0.88
CA SER A 18 11.37 -41.03 1.99
C SER A 18 12.30 -39.93 1.47
N VAL A 19 12.03 -38.68 1.84
CA VAL A 19 12.94 -37.54 1.63
C VAL A 19 14.12 -37.65 2.59
N PRO A 20 15.38 -37.66 2.13
CA PRO A 20 16.53 -37.62 3.04
C PRO A 20 16.66 -36.22 3.65
N ALA A 21 16.78 -36.17 4.97
CA ALA A 21 17.13 -34.96 5.70
C ALA A 21 18.58 -34.57 5.44
N GLY A 22 18.80 -33.28 5.18
CA GLY A 22 20.07 -32.62 5.45
C GLY A 22 21.12 -32.69 4.33
N THR A 23 21.09 -31.70 3.45
CA THR A 23 22.34 -31.20 2.83
C THR A 23 22.38 -29.69 3.08
N ALA A 24 23.33 -29.28 3.91
CA ALA A 24 23.71 -27.89 4.09
C ALA A 24 24.05 -27.31 2.70
N LEU A 25 23.44 -26.18 2.39
CA LEU A 25 23.79 -25.40 1.20
C LEU A 25 25.18 -24.82 1.42
N ASP A 26 26.11 -25.28 0.61
CA ASP A 26 27.48 -24.80 0.54
C ASP A 26 27.48 -23.33 0.05
N GLU A 27 27.87 -22.43 0.95
CA GLU A 27 28.05 -21.01 0.67
C GLU A 27 29.35 -20.78 -0.11
N THR A 28 29.38 -21.06 -1.40
CA THR A 28 30.43 -20.53 -2.30
C THR A 28 29.99 -20.68 -3.76
N GLU A 29 29.13 -19.79 -4.24
CA GLU A 29 29.12 -19.49 -5.65
C GLU A 29 29.95 -18.22 -5.92
N PRO A 30 30.88 -18.26 -6.89
CA PRO A 30 31.71 -17.11 -7.21
C PRO A 30 30.86 -15.99 -7.82
N GLY A 31 30.86 -14.83 -7.16
CA GLY A 31 30.19 -13.65 -7.64
C GLY A 31 30.55 -13.32 -9.08
N ILE A 32 29.54 -13.24 -9.94
CA ILE A 32 29.68 -12.72 -11.30
C ILE A 32 30.02 -11.22 -11.17
N ALA A 33 31.30 -10.91 -11.26
CA ALA A 33 31.83 -9.55 -11.40
C ALA A 33 31.55 -9.07 -12.83
N GLY A 34 30.30 -8.78 -13.13
CA GLY A 34 29.86 -8.07 -14.33
C GLY A 34 29.46 -6.66 -13.97
N THR A 35 30.09 -5.70 -14.61
CA THR A 35 29.91 -4.25 -14.53
C THR A 35 28.44 -3.86 -14.25
N ARG A 36 28.07 -3.75 -12.98
CA ARG A 36 26.79 -3.20 -12.51
C ARG A 36 26.77 -1.73 -12.92
N ALA A 37 25.90 -1.35 -13.84
CA ALA A 37 25.48 0.04 -13.94
C ALA A 37 25.04 0.46 -12.53
N THR A 38 25.68 1.50 -12.02
CA THR A 38 25.65 1.99 -10.64
C THR A 38 24.33 1.75 -9.94
N ARG A 39 24.21 0.61 -9.23
CA ARG A 39 23.23 0.43 -8.19
C ARG A 39 23.59 1.45 -7.11
N ARG A 40 22.62 2.25 -6.67
CA ARG A 40 22.84 3.18 -5.58
C ARG A 40 23.33 2.38 -4.36
N ASP A 41 24.32 2.91 -3.66
CA ASP A 41 24.84 2.28 -2.44
C ASP A 41 23.79 2.45 -1.34
N LEU A 42 22.92 1.47 -1.20
CA LEU A 42 21.88 1.43 -0.18
C LEU A 42 22.50 0.96 1.14
N LYS A 43 22.11 1.62 2.24
CA LYS A 43 22.49 1.21 3.58
C LYS A 43 21.64 0.03 4.01
N VAL A 44 22.21 -1.17 3.98
CA VAL A 44 21.56 -2.39 4.47
C VAL A 44 21.74 -2.48 5.98
N LEU A 45 20.62 -2.52 6.72
CA LEU A 45 20.61 -2.67 8.17
C LEU A 45 20.56 -4.17 8.54
N THR A 46 21.40 -4.56 9.49
CA THR A 46 21.30 -5.90 10.09
C THR A 46 20.05 -6.03 10.97
N ALA A 47 19.62 -7.25 11.26
CA ALA A 47 18.43 -7.46 12.09
C ALA A 47 18.52 -6.79 13.49
N PRO A 48 19.67 -6.82 14.21
CA PRO A 48 19.81 -6.09 15.48
C PRO A 48 19.76 -4.57 15.32
N GLU A 49 20.37 -4.01 14.25
CA GLU A 49 20.31 -2.57 14.00
C GLU A 49 18.88 -2.12 13.71
N ARG A 50 18.12 -2.95 13.01
CA ARG A 50 16.72 -2.67 12.68
C ARG A 50 15.82 -2.71 13.92
N SER A 51 15.94 -3.71 14.77
CA SER A 51 15.15 -3.80 16.00
C SER A 51 15.44 -2.67 16.99
N GLY A 52 16.63 -2.06 16.92
CA GLY A 52 17.01 -0.90 17.71
C GLY A 52 16.81 0.45 17.02
N LEU A 53 16.33 0.46 15.77
CA LEU A 53 16.29 1.67 14.92
C LEU A 53 15.48 2.81 15.52
N PHE A 54 14.37 2.48 16.18
CA PHE A 54 13.50 3.45 16.84
C PHE A 54 13.64 3.47 18.37
N ALA A 55 14.67 2.79 18.90
CA ALA A 55 14.94 2.85 20.34
C ALA A 55 15.32 4.27 20.76
N GLY A 56 14.51 4.88 21.61
CA GLY A 56 14.68 6.27 22.06
C GLY A 56 14.09 7.32 21.12
N VAL A 57 13.35 6.92 20.09
CA VAL A 57 12.49 7.83 19.31
C VAL A 57 11.16 8.00 20.05
N ASP A 58 10.79 9.24 20.35
CA ASP A 58 9.54 9.54 21.04
C ASP A 58 8.31 9.22 20.15
N ALA A 59 7.29 8.62 20.72
CA ALA A 59 6.05 8.29 20.01
C ALA A 59 5.11 9.52 19.96
N VAL A 60 5.59 10.62 19.37
CA VAL A 60 4.85 11.87 19.21
C VAL A 60 4.95 12.39 17.77
N PRO A 61 3.95 13.13 17.28
CA PRO A 61 3.98 13.75 15.97
C PRO A 61 5.24 14.58 15.75
N GLY A 62 5.90 14.44 14.61
CA GLY A 62 7.08 15.19 14.26
C GLY A 62 8.36 14.78 14.98
N SER A 63 8.40 13.58 15.57
CA SER A 63 9.62 13.10 16.23
C SER A 63 10.77 12.90 15.25
N ALA A 64 11.98 13.39 15.65
CA ALA A 64 13.19 13.25 14.86
C ALA A 64 13.62 11.79 14.73
N LYS A 65 14.05 11.39 13.53
CA LYS A 65 14.56 10.04 13.22
C LYS A 65 16.10 10.06 13.17
N PRO A 66 16.74 8.94 13.52
CA PRO A 66 18.22 8.84 13.52
C PRO A 66 18.88 9.12 12.17
N ASP A 67 18.25 8.77 11.07
CA ASP A 67 18.78 8.92 9.70
C ASP A 67 17.61 9.18 8.74
N PRO A 68 17.04 10.41 8.73
CA PRO A 68 15.88 10.71 7.91
C PRO A 68 16.25 10.77 6.41
N ILE A 69 15.51 10.04 5.57
CA ILE A 69 15.64 10.12 4.11
C ILE A 69 14.72 11.20 3.53
N ILE A 70 13.52 11.38 4.11
CA ILE A 70 12.59 12.47 3.80
C ILE A 70 12.43 13.31 5.05
N VAL A 71 12.45 14.64 4.86
CA VAL A 71 12.06 15.63 5.87
C VAL A 71 11.03 16.54 5.26
N VAL A 72 9.94 16.77 5.96
CA VAL A 72 8.82 17.62 5.58
C VAL A 72 8.65 18.70 6.64
N ASP A 73 8.61 19.97 6.25
CA ASP A 73 8.50 21.11 7.16
C ASP A 73 7.39 22.07 6.70
N ASP A 74 6.44 22.37 7.57
CA ASP A 74 5.34 23.33 7.42
C ASP A 74 4.53 23.18 6.13
N VAL A 75 4.41 21.95 5.62
CA VAL A 75 3.73 21.66 4.34
C VAL A 75 2.22 21.75 4.50
N SER A 76 1.62 22.63 3.70
CA SER A 76 0.16 22.75 3.64
C SER A 76 -0.38 22.68 2.21
N ARG A 77 -1.65 22.24 2.11
CA ARG A 77 -2.41 22.23 0.86
C ARG A 77 -3.90 22.44 1.12
N THR A 78 -4.49 23.39 0.40
CA THR A 78 -5.89 23.78 0.54
C THR A 78 -6.60 23.64 -0.80
N PHE A 79 -7.81 23.10 -0.81
CA PHE A 79 -8.70 23.03 -1.98
C PHE A 79 -10.04 23.66 -1.64
N GLY A 80 -10.44 24.69 -2.39
CA GLY A 80 -11.76 25.33 -2.19
C GLY A 80 -12.02 25.83 -0.77
N GLY A 81 -10.96 26.21 -0.03
CA GLY A 81 -11.06 26.64 1.38
C GLY A 81 -10.89 25.52 2.40
N ILE A 82 -10.89 24.26 1.99
CA ILE A 82 -10.69 23.10 2.87
C ILE A 82 -9.19 22.79 2.93
N LYS A 83 -8.60 22.79 4.12
CA LYS A 83 -7.21 22.36 4.34
C LYS A 83 -7.13 20.84 4.26
N ALA A 84 -6.68 20.33 3.10
CA ALA A 84 -6.54 18.89 2.88
C ALA A 84 -5.26 18.30 3.50
N VAL A 85 -4.21 19.12 3.65
CA VAL A 85 -2.95 18.75 4.33
C VAL A 85 -2.43 19.96 5.09
N GLN A 86 -2.00 19.73 6.32
CA GLN A 86 -1.27 20.65 7.17
C GLN A 86 -0.33 19.82 8.05
N VAL A 87 0.89 19.62 7.61
CA VAL A 87 1.94 18.86 8.29
C VAL A 87 3.00 19.81 8.75
N ASP A 88 3.14 19.98 10.06
CA ASP A 88 4.11 20.89 10.66
C ASP A 88 5.53 20.31 10.51
N HIS A 89 5.73 19.05 10.90
CA HIS A 89 6.98 18.34 10.73
C HIS A 89 6.75 16.83 10.57
N LEU A 90 7.52 16.20 9.69
CA LEU A 90 7.56 14.73 9.55
C LEU A 90 8.91 14.28 9.01
N GLU A 91 9.49 13.28 9.64
CA GLU A 91 10.69 12.59 9.18
C GLU A 91 10.41 11.13 8.85
N ILE A 92 10.88 10.65 7.69
CA ILE A 92 10.82 9.24 7.29
C ILE A 92 12.21 8.64 7.45
N GLN A 93 12.31 7.58 8.25
CA GLN A 93 13.56 6.86 8.51
C GLN A 93 14.04 6.10 7.29
N ARG A 94 15.33 6.21 6.96
CA ARG A 94 15.98 5.44 5.90
C ARG A 94 16.05 3.95 6.24
N GLY A 95 15.81 3.09 5.23
CA GLY A 95 15.94 1.64 5.34
C GLY A 95 14.88 0.99 6.24
N ALA A 96 13.79 1.70 6.51
CA ALA A 96 12.64 1.23 7.27
C ALA A 96 11.38 1.16 6.41
N ILE A 97 10.39 0.42 6.87
CA ILE A 97 9.02 0.42 6.35
C ILE A 97 8.18 1.33 7.24
N THR A 98 7.72 2.45 6.68
CA THR A 98 6.80 3.38 7.36
C THR A 98 5.38 3.21 6.82
N GLY A 99 4.43 2.84 7.68
CA GLY A 99 3.01 2.83 7.38
C GLY A 99 2.40 4.23 7.57
N LEU A 100 1.68 4.74 6.58
CA LEU A 100 0.87 5.96 6.69
C LEU A 100 -0.60 5.58 6.71
N ILE A 101 -1.24 5.75 7.87
CA ILE A 101 -2.62 5.33 8.09
C ILE A 101 -3.51 6.52 8.45
N GLY A 102 -4.80 6.29 8.49
CA GLY A 102 -5.80 7.28 8.89
C GLY A 102 -7.18 7.00 8.28
N PRO A 103 -8.25 7.62 8.76
CA PRO A 103 -9.59 7.45 8.23
C PRO A 103 -9.71 8.00 6.79
N ASN A 104 -10.82 7.70 6.14
CA ASN A 104 -11.13 8.25 4.83
C ASN A 104 -11.18 9.79 4.90
N GLY A 105 -10.59 10.46 3.91
CA GLY A 105 -10.47 11.91 3.92
C GLY A 105 -9.37 12.49 4.82
N ALA A 106 -8.56 11.67 5.49
CA ALA A 106 -7.46 12.13 6.35
C ALA A 106 -6.37 12.96 5.64
N GLY A 107 -6.35 12.99 4.31
CA GLY A 107 -5.35 13.74 3.53
C GLY A 107 -4.18 12.90 3.03
N ARG A 108 -4.14 11.58 3.29
CA ARG A 108 -3.02 10.68 2.91
C ARG A 108 -2.64 10.74 1.43
N THR A 109 -3.62 10.56 0.53
CA THR A 109 -3.37 10.61 -0.93
C THR A 109 -2.89 11.99 -1.37
N THR A 110 -3.43 13.06 -0.79
CA THR A 110 -2.97 14.43 -1.05
C THR A 110 -1.52 14.61 -0.57
N PHE A 111 -1.20 14.15 0.63
CA PHE A 111 0.17 14.18 1.15
C PHE A 111 1.14 13.41 0.24
N PHE A 112 0.79 12.19 -0.19
CA PHE A 112 1.58 11.44 -1.16
C PHE A 112 1.77 12.18 -2.49
N ASN A 113 0.73 12.88 -2.97
CA ASN A 113 0.83 13.69 -4.19
C ASN A 113 1.83 14.84 -4.02
N LEU A 114 1.85 15.49 -2.85
CA LEU A 114 2.77 16.59 -2.55
C LEU A 114 4.22 16.12 -2.57
N ILE A 115 4.56 15.08 -1.78
CA ILE A 115 5.94 14.61 -1.63
C ILE A 115 6.45 13.82 -2.84
N THR A 116 5.58 13.44 -3.77
CA THR A 116 5.98 12.81 -5.04
C THR A 116 5.93 13.75 -6.24
N GLY A 117 5.60 15.03 -6.02
CA GLY A 117 5.60 16.08 -7.03
C GLY A 117 4.42 16.04 -8.01
N PHE A 118 3.37 15.23 -7.73
CA PHE A 118 2.12 15.24 -8.51
C PHE A 118 1.25 16.45 -8.21
N ASP A 119 1.37 17.02 -7.01
CA ASP A 119 0.80 18.30 -6.62
C ASP A 119 1.88 19.15 -5.92
N ARG A 120 1.57 20.41 -5.68
CA ARG A 120 2.50 21.37 -5.06
C ARG A 120 1.93 21.86 -3.75
N PRO A 121 2.74 21.96 -2.70
CA PRO A 121 2.30 22.56 -1.47
C PRO A 121 2.03 24.07 -1.67
N ASP A 122 1.06 24.58 -0.92
CA ASP A 122 0.79 26.02 -0.84
C ASP A 122 1.88 26.71 0.01
N THR A 123 2.31 26.05 1.09
CA THR A 123 3.39 26.50 1.97
C THR A 123 4.32 25.34 2.31
N GLY A 124 5.45 25.67 2.92
CA GLY A 124 6.40 24.72 3.44
C GLY A 124 7.34 24.12 2.39
N THR A 125 8.15 23.20 2.84
CA THR A 125 9.16 22.53 2.01
C THR A 125 9.25 21.05 2.38
N TRP A 126 9.77 20.26 1.44
CA TRP A 126 10.16 18.90 1.72
C TRP A 126 11.46 18.56 0.99
N SER A 127 12.22 17.65 1.55
CA SER A 127 13.52 17.25 1.03
C SER A 127 13.66 15.73 0.97
N LEU A 128 14.49 15.27 0.03
CA LEU A 128 14.94 13.88 -0.09
C LEU A 128 16.47 13.91 -0.02
N ASN A 129 17.07 13.17 0.91
CA ASN A 129 18.51 13.17 1.15
C ASN A 129 19.07 14.59 1.39
N GLY A 130 18.30 15.49 2.03
CA GLY A 130 18.67 16.88 2.25
C GLY A 130 18.54 17.80 1.03
N GLU A 131 18.19 17.28 -0.16
CA GLU A 131 17.89 18.08 -1.34
C GLU A 131 16.41 18.49 -1.36
N SER A 132 16.11 19.79 -1.41
CA SER A 132 14.73 20.29 -1.49
C SER A 132 14.12 19.98 -2.85
N LEU A 133 12.96 19.29 -2.85
CA LEU A 133 12.27 18.81 -4.05
C LEU A 133 10.89 19.44 -4.28
N GLY A 134 10.44 20.35 -3.42
CA GLY A 134 9.07 20.88 -3.40
C GLY A 134 8.57 21.56 -4.69
N ARG A 135 9.46 21.85 -5.64
CA ARG A 135 9.10 22.40 -6.97
C ARG A 135 9.31 21.44 -8.12
N MET A 136 9.79 20.23 -7.84
CA MET A 136 10.07 19.25 -8.88
C MET A 136 8.81 18.56 -9.34
N VAL A 137 8.81 18.15 -10.61
CA VAL A 137 7.74 17.33 -11.20
C VAL A 137 8.03 15.83 -10.99
N PRO A 138 7.05 14.93 -11.06
CA PRO A 138 7.19 13.52 -10.66
C PRO A 138 8.37 12.78 -11.31
N HIS A 139 8.64 13.01 -12.60
CA HIS A 139 9.76 12.35 -13.27
C HIS A 139 11.13 12.82 -12.77
N GLN A 140 11.25 14.04 -12.26
CA GLN A 140 12.48 14.55 -11.66
C GLN A 140 12.69 13.95 -10.26
N VAL A 141 11.60 13.82 -9.48
CA VAL A 141 11.59 13.13 -8.18
C VAL A 141 12.00 11.67 -8.35
N ALA A 142 11.41 10.98 -9.33
CA ALA A 142 11.74 9.59 -9.63
C ALA A 142 13.23 9.38 -9.99
N ARG A 143 13.81 10.29 -10.77
CA ARG A 143 15.26 10.25 -11.11
C ARG A 143 16.16 10.45 -9.89
N ARG A 144 15.67 11.04 -8.80
CA ARG A 144 16.39 11.19 -7.53
C ARG A 144 16.25 9.98 -6.60
N GLY A 145 15.46 9.01 -7.01
CA GLY A 145 15.36 7.73 -6.32
C GLY A 145 14.08 7.53 -5.52
N MET A 146 13.10 8.42 -5.62
CA MET A 146 11.80 8.21 -5.03
C MET A 146 10.79 7.80 -6.11
N VAL A 147 10.28 6.58 -6.04
CA VAL A 147 9.30 6.05 -7.00
C VAL A 147 8.00 5.74 -6.30
N ARG A 148 6.88 6.10 -6.92
CA ARG A 148 5.54 5.78 -6.46
C ARG A 148 4.87 4.79 -7.38
N THR A 149 4.23 3.76 -6.80
CA THR A 149 3.22 2.96 -7.49
C THR A 149 1.83 3.59 -7.31
N PHE A 150 0.90 3.31 -8.19
CA PHE A 150 -0.43 3.89 -8.15
C PHE A 150 -1.47 2.86 -7.72
N GLN A 151 -2.53 3.30 -7.06
CA GLN A 151 -3.67 2.49 -6.65
C GLN A 151 -4.29 1.74 -7.86
N LEU A 152 -4.40 2.41 -9.01
CA LEU A 152 -4.83 1.77 -10.26
C LEU A 152 -3.61 1.31 -11.05
N THR A 153 -3.49 0.01 -11.25
CA THR A 153 -2.42 -0.59 -12.05
C THR A 153 -2.44 -0.06 -13.50
N LYS A 154 -1.43 0.74 -13.82
CA LYS A 154 -1.26 1.30 -15.18
C LYS A 154 -0.33 0.42 -16.03
N ALA A 155 -0.49 -0.90 -15.94
CA ALA A 155 0.18 -1.79 -16.87
C ALA A 155 -0.31 -1.50 -18.29
N LEU A 156 0.63 -1.32 -19.22
CA LEU A 156 0.29 -1.10 -20.63
C LEU A 156 -0.15 -2.44 -21.22
N SER A 157 -1.46 -2.66 -21.26
CA SER A 157 -2.11 -3.93 -21.58
C SER A 157 -1.73 -4.51 -22.96
N LYS A 158 -1.33 -3.66 -23.89
CA LYS A 158 -0.92 -4.02 -25.27
C LYS A 158 0.58 -4.25 -25.43
N MET A 159 1.35 -4.14 -24.36
CA MET A 159 2.79 -4.46 -24.34
C MET A 159 3.01 -5.79 -23.62
N THR A 160 4.13 -6.44 -23.92
CA THR A 160 4.54 -7.64 -23.20
C THR A 160 4.86 -7.31 -21.74
N VAL A 161 4.85 -8.32 -20.88
CA VAL A 161 5.24 -8.21 -19.48
C VAL A 161 6.69 -7.72 -19.38
N LEU A 162 7.59 -8.29 -20.20
CA LEU A 162 8.99 -7.89 -20.27
C LEU A 162 9.15 -6.42 -20.67
N ASP A 163 8.47 -5.99 -21.74
CA ASP A 163 8.58 -4.61 -22.21
C ASP A 163 8.01 -3.61 -21.20
N ASN A 164 6.95 -3.98 -20.47
CA ASN A 164 6.43 -3.17 -19.36
C ASN A 164 7.50 -2.93 -18.29
N VAL A 165 8.27 -3.95 -17.91
CA VAL A 165 9.35 -3.78 -16.91
C VAL A 165 10.48 -2.92 -17.49
N LYS A 166 10.89 -3.16 -18.74
CA LYS A 166 11.94 -2.38 -19.40
C LYS A 166 11.65 -0.89 -19.50
N LEU A 167 10.37 -0.49 -19.59
CA LEU A 167 9.97 0.93 -19.55
C LEU A 167 10.39 1.66 -18.26
N GLY A 168 10.59 0.93 -17.16
CA GLY A 168 11.11 1.51 -15.92
C GLY A 168 12.60 1.88 -15.98
N ALA A 169 13.35 1.42 -16.99
CA ALA A 169 14.76 1.74 -17.10
C ALA A 169 14.98 3.24 -17.36
N THR A 170 15.92 3.83 -16.64
CA THR A 170 16.27 5.25 -16.78
C THR A 170 17.62 5.45 -17.44
N GLY A 171 17.84 6.64 -18.03
CA GLY A 171 19.14 7.01 -18.62
C GLY A 171 19.50 6.19 -19.85
N GLN A 172 18.53 5.79 -20.64
CA GLN A 172 18.74 5.02 -21.86
C GLN A 172 19.46 5.87 -22.94
N ARG A 173 20.61 5.42 -23.37
CA ARG A 173 21.40 6.13 -24.39
C ARG A 173 20.67 6.25 -25.73
N GLY A 174 19.78 5.32 -26.04
CA GLY A 174 18.94 5.34 -27.23
C GLY A 174 17.93 6.48 -27.30
N GLU A 175 17.64 7.17 -26.19
CA GLU A 175 16.77 8.36 -26.14
C GLU A 175 17.41 9.59 -26.77
N HIS A 176 18.73 9.62 -26.90
CA HIS A 176 19.44 10.73 -27.54
C HIS A 176 19.53 10.52 -29.05
N PHE A 177 19.07 11.49 -29.82
CA PHE A 177 18.97 11.40 -31.30
C PHE A 177 20.26 10.93 -31.98
N LEU A 178 21.43 11.46 -31.59
CA LEU A 178 22.71 11.06 -32.16
C LEU A 178 23.12 9.62 -31.77
N SER A 179 22.82 9.21 -30.55
CA SER A 179 23.11 7.86 -30.07
C SER A 179 22.17 6.82 -30.68
N ALA A 180 20.93 7.18 -30.97
CA ALA A 180 19.95 6.30 -31.61
C ALA A 180 20.40 5.85 -33.00
N LEU A 181 21.11 6.71 -33.72
CA LEU A 181 21.66 6.42 -35.07
C LEU A 181 22.84 5.42 -35.05
N MET A 182 23.44 5.16 -33.88
CA MET A 182 24.61 4.30 -33.72
C MET A 182 24.26 3.07 -32.86
N PRO A 183 23.80 1.95 -33.45
CA PRO A 183 23.28 0.79 -32.69
C PRO A 183 24.27 0.20 -31.68
N TRP A 184 25.58 0.28 -31.91
CA TRP A 184 26.60 -0.24 -30.99
C TRP A 184 26.71 0.59 -29.68
N THR A 185 26.17 1.81 -29.62
CA THR A 185 26.23 2.67 -28.44
C THR A 185 25.21 2.28 -27.39
N TRP A 186 24.06 1.69 -27.79
CA TRP A 186 22.96 1.36 -26.89
C TRP A 186 22.65 -0.16 -26.82
N ARG A 187 23.09 -0.99 -27.79
CA ARG A 187 22.82 -2.44 -27.78
C ARG A 187 23.30 -3.15 -26.52
N ARG A 188 24.47 -2.78 -26.00
CA ARG A 188 24.98 -3.36 -24.76
C ARG A 188 24.09 -2.97 -23.57
N GLN A 189 23.72 -1.70 -23.48
CA GLN A 189 22.83 -1.23 -22.43
C GLN A 189 21.44 -1.89 -22.53
N GLU A 190 20.92 -2.06 -23.72
CA GLU A 190 19.66 -2.77 -23.95
C GLU A 190 19.70 -4.22 -23.46
N ALA A 191 20.82 -4.92 -23.68
CA ALA A 191 21.01 -6.27 -23.17
C ALA A 191 21.08 -6.29 -21.63
N GLU A 192 21.78 -5.33 -21.00
CA GLU A 192 21.86 -5.17 -19.55
C GLU A 192 20.48 -4.87 -18.97
N ILE A 193 19.69 -3.98 -19.60
CA ILE A 193 18.31 -3.65 -19.22
C ILE A 193 17.41 -4.89 -19.30
N THR A 194 17.54 -5.65 -20.39
CA THR A 194 16.74 -6.85 -20.62
C THR A 194 17.05 -7.92 -19.59
N GLU A 195 18.33 -8.18 -19.28
CA GLU A 195 18.71 -9.15 -18.25
C GLU A 195 18.18 -8.74 -16.86
N ARG A 196 18.34 -7.47 -16.49
CA ARG A 196 17.78 -6.95 -15.24
C ARG A 196 16.25 -7.08 -15.19
N ALA A 197 15.56 -6.83 -16.31
CA ALA A 197 14.12 -7.02 -16.39
C ALA A 197 13.73 -8.49 -16.15
N HIS A 198 14.47 -9.44 -16.70
CA HIS A 198 14.28 -10.87 -16.44
C HIS A 198 14.56 -11.24 -14.98
N GLU A 199 15.59 -10.66 -14.35
CA GLU A 199 15.88 -10.87 -12.93
C GLU A 199 14.68 -10.41 -12.05
N LEU A 200 14.12 -9.23 -12.33
CA LEU A 200 12.95 -8.72 -11.62
C LEU A 200 11.73 -9.60 -11.89
N LEU A 201 11.49 -10.03 -13.12
CA LEU A 201 10.39 -10.95 -13.43
C LEU A 201 10.51 -12.28 -12.68
N ARG A 202 11.74 -12.85 -12.59
CA ARG A 202 11.99 -14.06 -11.79
C ARG A 202 11.71 -13.83 -10.30
N ARG A 203 12.14 -12.67 -9.75
CA ARG A 203 11.86 -12.28 -8.35
C ARG A 203 10.36 -12.28 -8.05
N PHE A 204 9.55 -11.76 -8.97
CA PHE A 204 8.09 -11.68 -8.83
C PHE A 204 7.33 -12.88 -9.40
N ARG A 205 8.04 -13.95 -9.80
CA ARG A 205 7.46 -15.17 -10.41
C ARG A 205 6.59 -14.88 -11.64
N LEU A 206 7.01 -13.90 -12.44
CA LEU A 206 6.37 -13.51 -13.71
C LEU A 206 7.20 -13.89 -14.95
N ASP A 207 8.35 -14.54 -14.77
CA ASP A 207 9.28 -14.93 -15.83
C ASP A 207 8.65 -15.82 -16.89
N ALA A 208 7.81 -16.79 -16.48
CA ALA A 208 7.07 -17.66 -17.39
C ALA A 208 6.06 -16.89 -18.29
N LYS A 209 5.77 -15.64 -17.97
CA LYS A 209 4.83 -14.76 -18.69
C LYS A 209 5.50 -13.57 -19.35
N ALA A 210 6.83 -13.60 -19.46
CA ALA A 210 7.62 -12.48 -19.99
C ALA A 210 7.13 -12.00 -21.37
N ASP A 211 6.78 -12.93 -22.24
CA ASP A 211 6.34 -12.69 -23.61
C ASP A 211 4.80 -12.52 -23.73
N ASP A 212 4.04 -12.79 -22.67
CA ASP A 212 2.60 -12.57 -22.64
C ASP A 212 2.29 -11.07 -22.65
N PHE A 213 1.12 -10.69 -23.19
CA PHE A 213 0.63 -9.33 -23.03
C PHE A 213 0.23 -9.05 -21.57
N ALA A 214 0.63 -7.90 -21.03
CA ALA A 214 0.29 -7.50 -19.66
C ALA A 214 -1.22 -7.45 -19.39
N GLY A 215 -2.04 -7.27 -20.43
CA GLY A 215 -3.50 -7.35 -20.34
C GLY A 215 -4.04 -8.72 -19.95
N SER A 216 -3.29 -9.82 -20.17
CA SER A 216 -3.70 -11.18 -19.82
C SER A 216 -3.44 -11.53 -18.35
N LEU A 217 -2.69 -10.70 -17.63
CA LEU A 217 -2.36 -10.90 -16.22
C LEU A 217 -3.59 -10.69 -15.33
N SER A 218 -3.68 -11.45 -14.25
CA SER A 218 -4.64 -11.19 -13.17
C SER A 218 -4.39 -9.83 -12.48
N GLY A 219 -5.35 -9.32 -11.73
CA GLY A 219 -5.22 -8.06 -10.99
C GLY A 219 -3.96 -8.03 -10.12
N GLY A 220 -3.75 -9.05 -9.31
CA GLY A 220 -2.59 -9.15 -8.45
C GLY A 220 -1.27 -9.31 -9.21
N GLN A 221 -1.25 -10.09 -10.31
CA GLN A 221 -0.06 -10.19 -11.16
C GLN A 221 0.31 -8.84 -11.80
N ARG A 222 -0.69 -8.01 -12.16
CA ARG A 222 -0.45 -6.65 -12.64
C ARG A 222 0.20 -5.76 -11.56
N LYS A 223 -0.18 -5.91 -10.28
CA LYS A 223 0.48 -5.19 -9.17
C LYS A 223 1.94 -5.62 -9.00
N LEU A 224 2.24 -6.92 -9.09
CA LEU A 224 3.62 -7.40 -9.08
C LEU A 224 4.43 -6.88 -10.29
N LEU A 225 3.82 -6.81 -11.47
CA LEU A 225 4.44 -6.22 -12.66
C LEU A 225 4.74 -4.73 -12.46
N GLU A 226 3.83 -3.98 -11.84
CA GLU A 226 4.04 -2.57 -11.52
C GLU A 226 5.19 -2.37 -10.54
N MET A 227 5.28 -3.22 -9.51
CA MET A 227 6.41 -3.20 -8.58
C MET A 227 7.73 -3.54 -9.28
N ALA A 228 7.75 -4.56 -10.14
CA ALA A 228 8.92 -4.90 -10.94
C ALA A 228 9.38 -3.71 -11.81
N ARG A 229 8.43 -3.03 -12.45
CA ARG A 229 8.71 -1.81 -13.24
C ARG A 229 9.25 -0.67 -12.38
N ALA A 230 8.71 -0.45 -11.19
CA ALA A 230 9.20 0.56 -10.26
C ALA A 230 10.66 0.27 -9.83
N LEU A 231 10.99 -0.98 -9.52
CA LEU A 231 12.33 -1.39 -9.13
C LEU A 231 13.36 -1.33 -10.26
N MET A 232 12.91 -1.24 -11.49
CA MET A 232 13.80 -1.06 -12.65
C MET A 232 14.54 0.28 -12.62
N THR A 233 14.00 1.29 -11.90
CA THR A 233 14.63 2.60 -11.73
C THR A 233 15.76 2.62 -10.69
N ASP A 234 15.99 1.52 -9.96
CA ASP A 234 16.90 1.41 -8.83
C ASP A 234 16.62 2.44 -7.71
N PRO A 235 15.41 2.42 -7.13
CA PRO A 235 14.98 3.45 -6.19
C PRO A 235 15.66 3.31 -4.83
N GLU A 236 15.83 4.46 -4.12
CA GLU A 236 16.19 4.50 -2.69
C GLU A 236 14.96 4.39 -1.81
N ILE A 237 13.82 4.88 -2.34
CA ILE A 237 12.55 4.86 -1.63
C ILE A 237 11.42 4.50 -2.59
N VAL A 238 10.56 3.59 -2.15
CA VAL A 238 9.36 3.17 -2.85
C VAL A 238 8.14 3.59 -2.03
N MET A 239 7.22 4.31 -2.68
CA MET A 239 5.97 4.75 -2.10
C MET A 239 4.83 3.92 -2.69
N LEU A 240 4.11 3.18 -1.84
CA LEU A 240 3.05 2.27 -2.21
C LEU A 240 1.70 2.83 -1.76
N ASP A 241 0.79 2.98 -2.70
CA ASP A 241 -0.56 3.50 -2.43
C ASP A 241 -1.56 2.34 -2.50
N GLU A 242 -2.05 1.89 -1.35
CA GLU A 242 -2.96 0.75 -1.16
C GLU A 242 -2.53 -0.50 -1.98
N PRO A 243 -1.32 -1.02 -1.75
CA PRO A 243 -0.79 -2.10 -2.58
C PRO A 243 -1.60 -3.39 -2.46
N MET A 244 -2.35 -3.61 -1.37
CA MET A 244 -3.14 -4.81 -1.14
C MET A 244 -4.58 -4.72 -1.69
N ALA A 245 -5.06 -3.53 -2.08
CA ALA A 245 -6.42 -3.35 -2.58
C ALA A 245 -6.74 -4.24 -3.79
N GLY A 246 -7.80 -5.06 -3.70
CA GLY A 246 -8.23 -5.98 -4.76
C GLY A 246 -7.28 -7.15 -5.04
N VAL A 247 -6.40 -7.49 -4.11
CA VAL A 247 -5.51 -8.65 -4.18
C VAL A 247 -6.08 -9.80 -3.34
N ASN A 248 -6.00 -11.03 -3.86
CA ASN A 248 -6.44 -12.19 -3.08
C ASN A 248 -5.46 -12.48 -1.91
N PRO A 249 -5.92 -13.13 -0.80
CA PRO A 249 -5.11 -13.33 0.40
C PRO A 249 -3.77 -14.06 0.15
N ALA A 250 -3.73 -15.05 -0.73
CA ALA A 250 -2.50 -15.80 -1.01
C ALA A 250 -1.43 -14.93 -1.69
N LEU A 251 -1.86 -14.02 -2.57
CA LEU A 251 -0.95 -13.10 -3.25
C LEU A 251 -0.59 -11.91 -2.36
N THR A 252 -1.47 -11.50 -1.44
CA THR A 252 -1.18 -10.50 -0.41
C THR A 252 0.05 -10.92 0.40
N GLN A 253 0.10 -12.14 0.91
CA GLN A 253 1.26 -12.65 1.63
C GLN A 253 2.56 -12.58 0.81
N SER A 254 2.50 -13.01 -0.45
CA SER A 254 3.67 -12.90 -1.34
C SER A 254 4.12 -11.45 -1.54
N LEU A 255 3.17 -10.50 -1.65
CA LEU A 255 3.49 -9.08 -1.81
C LEU A 255 4.13 -8.50 -0.54
N LEU A 256 3.62 -8.86 0.65
CA LEU A 256 4.21 -8.47 1.94
C LEU A 256 5.64 -8.99 2.08
N GLU A 257 5.91 -10.25 1.70
CA GLU A 257 7.27 -10.81 1.67
C GLU A 257 8.19 -10.00 0.75
N HIS A 258 7.71 -9.60 -0.43
CA HIS A 258 8.50 -8.76 -1.34
C HIS A 258 8.78 -7.37 -0.77
N ILE A 259 7.82 -6.75 -0.07
CA ILE A 259 8.02 -5.45 0.60
C ILE A 259 9.05 -5.57 1.72
N LYS A 260 8.96 -6.61 2.56
CA LYS A 260 9.96 -6.89 3.60
C LYS A 260 11.36 -7.11 2.99
N ALA A 261 11.43 -7.87 1.88
CA ALA A 261 12.70 -8.10 1.18
C ALA A 261 13.32 -6.81 0.60
N LEU A 262 12.51 -5.86 0.12
CA LEU A 262 13.01 -4.55 -0.33
C LEU A 262 13.69 -3.78 0.82
N ARG A 263 13.05 -3.72 1.98
CA ARG A 263 13.63 -3.11 3.18
C ARG A 263 14.93 -3.81 3.57
N ASP A 264 14.96 -5.15 3.53
CA ASP A 264 16.13 -5.93 3.89
C ASP A 264 17.29 -5.71 2.91
N GLU A 265 17.01 -5.27 1.69
CA GLU A 265 17.99 -4.81 0.70
C GLU A 265 18.39 -3.33 0.87
N GLY A 266 17.87 -2.64 1.89
CA GLY A 266 18.16 -1.24 2.21
C GLY A 266 17.28 -0.21 1.50
N VAL A 267 16.25 -0.64 0.77
CA VAL A 267 15.26 0.27 0.18
C VAL A 267 14.32 0.76 1.28
N THR A 268 14.10 2.06 1.36
CA THR A 268 13.07 2.63 2.22
C THR A 268 11.70 2.41 1.61
N VAL A 269 10.71 2.04 2.42
CA VAL A 269 9.34 1.86 1.95
C VAL A 269 8.41 2.75 2.75
N VAL A 270 7.56 3.50 2.06
CA VAL A 270 6.40 4.18 2.67
C VAL A 270 5.15 3.64 2.00
N PHE A 271 4.18 3.22 2.77
CA PHE A 271 2.96 2.69 2.20
C PHE A 271 1.72 3.22 2.92
N VAL A 272 0.64 3.39 2.15
CA VAL A 272 -0.68 3.72 2.66
C VAL A 272 -1.51 2.46 2.67
N GLU A 273 -2.10 2.14 3.80
CA GLU A 273 -3.06 1.04 3.95
C GLU A 273 -4.10 1.38 5.03
N HIS A 274 -5.19 0.66 5.01
CA HIS A 274 -6.26 0.75 5.99
C HIS A 274 -6.47 -0.54 6.78
N ASP A 275 -5.83 -1.63 6.36
CA ASP A 275 -5.83 -2.91 7.06
C ASP A 275 -4.79 -2.91 8.19
N MET A 276 -5.26 -2.90 9.44
CA MET A 276 -4.41 -2.82 10.62
C MET A 276 -3.55 -4.07 10.82
N ASP A 277 -3.98 -5.24 10.33
CA ASP A 277 -3.21 -6.46 10.43
C ASP A 277 -2.00 -6.40 9.50
N VAL A 278 -2.18 -5.87 8.28
CA VAL A 278 -1.08 -5.60 7.34
C VAL A 278 -0.11 -4.58 7.94
N ILE A 279 -0.60 -3.49 8.53
CA ILE A 279 0.23 -2.45 9.17
C ILE A 279 1.10 -3.06 10.27
N ARG A 280 0.51 -3.86 11.16
CA ARG A 280 1.23 -4.52 12.27
C ARG A 280 2.26 -5.55 11.79
N ASP A 281 1.98 -6.26 10.69
CA ASP A 281 2.86 -7.31 10.19
C ASP A 281 4.14 -6.77 9.54
N ILE A 282 4.07 -5.63 8.84
CA ILE A 282 5.22 -5.20 8.03
C ILE A 282 5.86 -3.87 8.42
N SER A 283 5.15 -2.99 9.15
CA SER A 283 5.69 -1.66 9.49
C SER A 283 6.76 -1.74 10.58
N ASP A 284 7.82 -0.97 10.40
CA ASP A 284 8.80 -0.69 11.45
C ASP A 284 8.39 0.57 12.25
N TRP A 285 7.65 1.49 11.61
CA TRP A 285 7.10 2.71 12.19
C TRP A 285 5.77 3.06 11.55
N VAL A 286 4.87 3.70 12.31
CA VAL A 286 3.56 4.12 11.78
C VAL A 286 3.34 5.60 12.04
N VAL A 287 2.83 6.28 11.02
CA VAL A 287 2.39 7.68 11.04
C VAL A 287 0.89 7.70 10.84
N VAL A 288 0.18 8.38 11.72
CA VAL A 288 -1.29 8.47 11.65
C VAL A 288 -1.70 9.87 11.25
N MET A 289 -2.48 9.96 10.17
CA MET A 289 -3.06 11.22 9.71
C MET A 289 -4.56 11.27 10.01
N ALA A 290 -5.05 12.43 10.45
CA ALA A 290 -6.46 12.76 10.49
C ALA A 290 -6.65 14.24 10.17
N GLN A 291 -7.71 14.59 9.43
CA GLN A 291 -8.06 15.97 9.06
C GLN A 291 -6.89 16.78 8.47
N GLY A 292 -6.03 16.09 7.69
CA GLY A 292 -4.86 16.71 7.06
C GLY A 292 -3.63 16.86 7.94
N GLN A 293 -3.67 16.45 9.20
CA GLN A 293 -2.58 16.59 10.18
C GLN A 293 -2.01 15.23 10.58
N ILE A 294 -0.75 15.22 11.03
CA ILE A 294 -0.17 14.08 11.73
C ILE A 294 -0.64 14.13 13.19
N ILE A 295 -1.42 13.15 13.61
CA ILE A 295 -1.98 13.12 14.98
C ILE A 295 -1.21 12.17 15.90
N ALA A 296 -0.52 11.19 15.36
CA ALA A 296 0.30 10.26 16.11
C ALA A 296 1.43 9.68 15.26
N GLU A 297 2.50 9.31 15.91
CA GLU A 297 3.57 8.48 15.39
C GLU A 297 3.98 7.47 16.45
N SER A 298 4.14 6.18 16.08
CA SER A 298 4.55 5.14 17.04
C SER A 298 5.02 3.86 16.36
N LEU A 299 5.53 2.94 17.17
CA LEU A 299 5.65 1.53 16.77
C LEU A 299 4.26 0.92 16.51
N PRO A 300 4.14 -0.04 15.57
CA PRO A 300 2.84 -0.65 15.22
C PRO A 300 2.09 -1.26 16.42
N GLU A 301 2.83 -1.84 17.38
CA GLU A 301 2.28 -2.47 18.58
C GLU A 301 1.62 -1.49 19.55
N ASN A 302 2.02 -0.21 19.53
CA ASN A 302 1.55 0.80 20.48
C ASN A 302 0.36 1.63 19.94
N LEU A 303 -0.07 1.38 18.71
CA LEU A 303 -1.16 2.16 18.07
C LEU A 303 -2.50 2.05 18.79
N GLY A 304 -2.79 0.84 19.31
CA GLY A 304 -4.07 0.57 19.99
C GLY A 304 -4.24 1.30 21.32
N ASP A 305 -3.14 1.70 21.94
CA ASP A 305 -3.13 2.40 23.24
C ASP A 305 -3.15 3.93 23.08
N ASN A 306 -3.05 4.44 21.84
CA ASN A 306 -3.05 5.88 21.58
C ASN A 306 -4.47 6.41 21.43
N GLU A 307 -4.92 7.19 22.40
CA GLU A 307 -6.26 7.75 22.48
C GLU A 307 -6.60 8.60 21.22
N ALA A 308 -5.68 9.41 20.72
CA ALA A 308 -5.88 10.21 19.50
C ALA A 308 -6.10 9.34 18.26
N VAL A 309 -5.47 8.16 18.18
CA VAL A 309 -5.67 7.20 17.08
C VAL A 309 -7.05 6.57 17.21
N VAL A 310 -7.41 6.11 18.41
CA VAL A 310 -8.73 5.52 18.70
C VAL A 310 -9.83 6.51 18.37
N ASP A 311 -9.72 7.75 18.83
CA ASP A 311 -10.69 8.81 18.57
C ASP A 311 -10.81 9.13 17.07
N ALA A 312 -9.71 9.18 16.34
CA ALA A 312 -9.73 9.47 14.90
C ALA A 312 -10.43 8.38 14.07
N TYR A 313 -10.34 7.13 14.48
CA TYR A 313 -11.01 6.02 13.81
C TYR A 313 -12.45 5.78 14.29
N LEU A 314 -12.73 6.04 15.57
CA LEU A 314 -14.08 5.96 16.12
C LEU A 314 -14.85 7.29 15.98
N GLY A 315 -14.14 8.42 16.03
CA GLY A 315 -14.72 9.77 16.09
C GLY A 315 -15.37 10.27 14.80
N GLY A 316 -15.26 9.54 13.69
CA GLY A 316 -16.12 9.76 12.52
C GLY A 316 -17.62 9.49 12.81
N HIS A 317 -17.92 8.91 13.97
CA HIS A 317 -19.27 8.64 14.48
C HIS A 317 -19.53 9.27 15.86
N HIS A 318 -18.62 10.09 16.41
CA HIS A 318 -18.70 10.61 17.77
C HIS A 318 -19.57 11.88 17.96
N ASP A 319 -20.30 12.33 16.95
CA ASP A 319 -21.37 13.30 17.17
C ASP A 319 -22.68 12.64 17.67
N MET A 320 -22.73 11.32 17.77
CA MET A 320 -23.81 10.59 18.45
C MET A 320 -23.19 9.59 19.42
N ALA A 321 -23.29 9.92 20.72
CA ALA A 321 -23.10 8.90 21.75
C ALA A 321 -24.13 7.80 21.53
N LEU A 322 -23.68 6.59 21.17
CA LEU A 322 -24.59 5.46 21.01
C LEU A 322 -25.14 5.07 22.38
N GLU A 323 -26.41 5.40 22.63
CA GLU A 323 -27.08 5.10 23.86
C GLU A 323 -27.85 3.79 23.77
N PHE A 324 -27.58 2.87 24.69
CA PHE A 324 -28.30 1.59 24.81
C PHE A 324 -28.93 1.49 26.21
N ASP A 325 -30.10 0.88 26.29
CA ASP A 325 -30.76 0.57 27.59
C ASP A 325 -30.05 -0.63 28.26
N ASP A 326 -30.45 -0.90 29.52
CA ASP A 326 -29.93 -2.04 30.31
C ASP A 326 -30.19 -3.42 29.68
N GLN A 327 -30.95 -3.49 28.58
CA GLN A 327 -31.21 -4.70 27.77
C GLN A 327 -30.48 -4.71 26.44
N GLY A 328 -29.59 -3.73 26.19
CA GLY A 328 -28.80 -3.62 24.95
C GLY A 328 -29.60 -3.12 23.75
N ARG A 329 -30.74 -2.46 23.95
CA ARG A 329 -31.54 -1.88 22.86
C ARG A 329 -31.12 -0.42 22.64
N PRO A 330 -30.98 0.03 21.40
CA PRO A 330 -30.64 1.41 21.11
C PRO A 330 -31.74 2.35 21.59
N VAL A 331 -31.37 3.48 22.22
CA VAL A 331 -32.27 4.51 22.72
C VAL A 331 -31.86 5.90 22.23
N GLY A 332 -32.75 6.88 22.31
CA GLY A 332 -32.45 8.22 21.84
C GLY A 332 -32.08 8.30 20.36
N ASP A 333 -31.06 9.10 20.04
CA ASP A 333 -30.59 9.29 18.67
C ASP A 333 -30.02 7.99 18.05
N THR A 334 -29.55 7.05 18.88
CA THR A 334 -29.11 5.71 18.44
C THR A 334 -30.28 4.89 17.88
N ALA A 335 -31.46 4.99 18.46
CA ALA A 335 -32.64 4.30 17.95
C ALA A 335 -33.08 4.86 16.60
N VAL A 336 -33.02 6.17 16.40
CA VAL A 336 -33.31 6.84 15.12
C VAL A 336 -32.31 6.44 14.05
N LEU A 337 -31.03 6.30 14.42
CA LEU A 337 -29.98 5.84 13.48
C LEU A 337 -30.20 4.36 13.10
N ALA A 338 -30.53 3.50 14.05
CA ALA A 338 -30.82 2.10 13.80
C ALA A 338 -32.03 1.93 12.86
N GLU A 339 -33.10 2.71 13.06
CA GLU A 339 -34.27 2.71 12.19
C GLU A 339 -33.95 3.19 10.76
N LYS A 340 -33.09 4.22 10.61
CA LYS A 340 -32.61 4.69 9.30
C LYS A 340 -31.78 3.63 8.57
N VAL A 341 -30.93 2.93 9.28
CA VAL A 341 -30.10 1.84 8.72
C VAL A 341 -31.00 0.67 8.30
N GLU A 342 -31.97 0.28 9.12
CA GLU A 342 -32.95 -0.76 8.75
C GLU A 342 -33.76 -0.37 7.50
N ALA A 343 -34.25 0.85 7.43
CA ALA A 343 -35.00 1.35 6.28
C ALA A 343 -34.13 1.38 5.00
N ALA A 344 -32.87 1.80 5.10
CA ALA A 344 -31.94 1.79 3.99
C ALA A 344 -31.62 0.36 3.48
N ILE A 345 -31.49 -0.60 4.40
CA ILE A 345 -31.30 -2.02 4.07
C ILE A 345 -32.55 -2.56 3.35
N GLU A 346 -33.74 -2.26 3.87
CA GLU A 346 -35.00 -2.73 3.30
C GLU A 346 -35.22 -2.15 1.89
N GLN A 347 -34.95 -0.87 1.68
CA GLN A 347 -34.98 -0.22 0.38
C GLN A 347 -33.97 -0.84 -0.61
N THR A 348 -32.76 -1.11 -0.16
CA THR A 348 -31.72 -1.76 -1.01
C THR A 348 -32.15 -3.17 -1.42
N LEU A 349 -32.78 -3.91 -0.53
CA LEU A 349 -33.32 -5.25 -0.82
C LEU A 349 -34.53 -5.22 -1.78
N GLU A 350 -35.39 -4.22 -1.67
CA GLU A 350 -36.54 -4.04 -2.58
C GLU A 350 -36.08 -3.63 -3.99
N GLU A 351 -35.02 -2.85 -4.11
CA GLU A 351 -34.43 -2.43 -5.38
C GLU A 351 -33.52 -3.52 -6.01
N GLY A 352 -33.34 -4.67 -5.36
CA GLY A 352 -32.51 -5.77 -5.83
C GLY A 352 -31.01 -5.47 -5.79
N GLY A 353 -30.60 -4.54 -4.96
CA GLY A 353 -29.21 -4.14 -4.73
C GLY A 353 -28.41 -5.20 -3.93
N ASP A 354 -27.08 -5.18 -4.08
CA ASP A 354 -26.16 -6.05 -3.36
C ASP A 354 -25.74 -5.37 -2.04
N LEU A 355 -26.06 -5.99 -0.90
CA LEU A 355 -25.68 -5.52 0.44
C LEU A 355 -24.16 -5.55 0.71
N SER A 356 -23.35 -6.03 -0.24
CA SER A 356 -21.89 -5.97 -0.17
C SER A 356 -21.32 -4.58 -0.52
N GLU A 357 -22.12 -3.69 -1.10
CA GLU A 357 -21.71 -2.29 -1.31
C GLU A 357 -22.09 -1.42 -0.10
N PRO A 358 -21.18 -0.54 0.35
CA PRO A 358 -21.51 0.35 1.47
C PRO A 358 -22.65 1.30 1.09
N VAL A 359 -23.65 1.42 1.96
CA VAL A 359 -24.73 2.38 1.82
C VAL A 359 -24.15 3.80 1.86
N THR A 360 -24.09 4.47 0.71
CA THR A 360 -23.40 5.75 0.53
C THR A 360 -24.25 6.96 0.92
N GLU A 361 -25.57 6.83 1.00
CA GLU A 361 -26.48 7.90 1.40
C GLU A 361 -27.61 7.30 2.25
N LEU A 362 -27.80 7.81 3.49
CA LEU A 362 -28.95 7.48 4.31
C LEU A 362 -30.15 8.31 3.83
N PRO A 363 -31.34 7.74 3.67
CA PRO A 363 -32.53 8.49 3.27
C PRO A 363 -32.91 9.56 4.30
N GLU A 364 -33.31 10.74 3.82
CA GLU A 364 -33.87 11.78 4.69
C GLU A 364 -35.20 11.28 5.26
N VAL A 365 -35.26 11.17 6.60
CA VAL A 365 -36.54 10.89 7.26
C VAL A 365 -37.39 12.15 7.21
N THR A 366 -38.51 12.10 6.50
CA THR A 366 -39.50 13.18 6.50
C THR A 366 -40.14 13.28 7.88
N ASP A 367 -40.32 14.52 8.38
CA ASP A 367 -40.88 14.85 9.72
C ASP A 367 -42.26 14.25 10.05
N ASP A 368 -42.89 13.52 9.14
CA ASP A 368 -44.18 12.86 9.35
C ASP A 368 -44.13 11.61 10.26
N ALA A 369 -42.93 11.00 10.45
CA ALA A 369 -42.80 9.83 11.32
C ALA A 369 -42.74 10.16 12.81
N ALA A 370 -42.38 11.39 13.18
CA ALA A 370 -42.29 11.83 14.57
C ALA A 370 -43.65 12.00 15.31
N SER A 371 -44.78 11.86 14.60
CA SER A 371 -46.12 12.05 15.18
C SER A 371 -46.79 10.77 15.72
N HIS A 372 -46.13 9.62 15.68
CA HIS A 372 -46.68 8.32 16.09
C HIS A 372 -46.08 7.75 17.39
N CYS A 373 -45.31 8.53 18.15
CA CYS A 373 -44.97 8.16 19.53
C CYS A 373 -46.19 8.39 20.44
N VAL A 374 -46.97 7.35 20.57
CA VAL A 374 -48.14 7.31 21.47
C VAL A 374 -47.66 7.32 22.91
N ASP A 375 -48.04 8.39 23.63
CA ASP A 375 -47.90 8.59 25.09
C ASP A 375 -48.55 7.43 25.87
N PRO A 376 -47.82 6.66 26.70
CA PRO A 376 -48.35 5.50 27.39
C PRO A 376 -49.16 5.85 28.66
N GLU A 377 -49.44 7.13 28.96
CA GLU A 377 -50.15 7.53 30.19
C GLU A 377 -51.63 7.91 30.01
N LYS A 378 -52.42 7.23 29.22
CA LYS A 378 -53.91 7.33 29.28
C LYS A 378 -54.58 5.98 29.10
N LYS A 379 -54.49 5.15 30.15
CA LYS A 379 -55.51 4.14 30.47
C LYS A 379 -55.69 4.05 31.98
N GLY A 380 -56.60 4.83 32.50
CA GLY A 380 -57.04 4.80 33.87
C GLY A 380 -58.15 5.78 34.10
N GLU A 381 -59.33 5.52 33.53
CA GLU A 381 -60.68 5.77 34.09
C GLU A 381 -61.70 4.96 33.30
#